data_a8b18039288d0a1244c87fb28e706e01
#
_entry.id   a8b18039288d0a1244c87fb28e706e01
#
_cell.length_a   1.000
_cell.length_b   1.000
_cell.length_c   1.000
_cell.angle_alpha   90.00
_cell.angle_beta   90.00
_cell.angle_gamma   90.00
#
_symmetry.space_group_name_H-M   'P 1'
#
loop_
_entity.id
_entity.type
_entity.pdbx_description
1 polymer ?
#
loop_
_entity_poly.entity_id
_entity_poly.type
_entity_poly.pdbx_seq_one_letter_code
_entity_poly.pdbx_strand_id
1 'polypeptide(L)'
;GIAVSFMGAFALLPMNDVSLNIMSTFAFLLVLGIVVDDAIVVGESIHQHSHTHGGLAAAIEGASVVSKPVIFAVLTTMVAFAPFFFLSTEEAQVTRQFSIVITLALLVSLVEAFLILPAHLAHLQHREKLGVLARWQKRIEESIVHFADTTYRRWVDRCVRYRYVTVSAFAMVFILSLGLYSSGWVKFGFMPEVENEIIYLNVTLPTGTPYARALTVLDQLQEAELKLIKEVDERAIEEGGSGQLIEGWYTRSRRDSVIAIIKLAPPEIRDLSAKEAATRLRELVGEIPDADEIEVNYTMNNSTPQVNYALRHGDMEVLRAAASEVQAQLYSYDGTFYVRDSMRGESDELHIQLLPGAEKLGVTLAQVSQQVRQAYFGEEVQRLPRENGDVRVMVRYPSALRHSLDSLNQFYIRTLEGREIPLLSVAEIAVTTGVQNIDRRDGERV
;
A
#
# COMPACT_ATOMS: atom_id res chain seq x y z
N GLY A 1 18.16 -7.42 31.67
CA GLY A 1 17.71 -6.14 31.14
C GLY A 1 16.71 -6.31 30.02
N ILE A 2 17.16 -6.69 28.83
CA ILE A 2 16.37 -6.77 27.59
C ILE A 2 15.04 -7.52 27.76
N ALA A 3 15.08 -8.70 28.37
CA ALA A 3 13.88 -9.52 28.56
C ALA A 3 12.83 -8.80 29.42
N VAL A 4 13.24 -8.11 30.47
CA VAL A 4 12.34 -7.36 31.35
C VAL A 4 11.75 -6.16 30.63
N SER A 5 12.57 -5.39 29.91
CA SER A 5 12.13 -4.22 29.12
C SER A 5 11.11 -4.62 28.06
N PHE A 6 11.35 -5.70 27.34
CA PHE A 6 10.44 -6.19 26.30
C PHE A 6 9.16 -6.79 26.89
N MET A 7 9.26 -7.61 27.93
CA MET A 7 8.07 -8.16 28.61
C MET A 7 7.17 -7.07 29.19
N GLY A 8 7.78 -6.02 29.78
CA GLY A 8 7.04 -4.87 30.26
C GLY A 8 6.37 -4.08 29.12
N ALA A 9 7.08 -3.87 28.01
CA ALA A 9 6.49 -3.26 26.84
C ALA A 9 5.35 -4.10 26.27
N PHE A 10 5.50 -5.43 26.13
CA PHE A 10 4.42 -6.33 25.68
C PHE A 10 3.18 -6.25 26.56
N ALA A 11 3.36 -6.16 27.90
CA ALA A 11 2.22 -6.02 28.82
C ALA A 11 1.44 -4.70 28.62
N LEU A 12 2.10 -3.65 28.11
CA LEU A 12 1.51 -2.34 27.89
C LEU A 12 0.92 -2.15 26.47
N LEU A 13 1.24 -3.01 25.49
CA LEU A 13 0.74 -2.91 24.12
C LEU A 13 -0.79 -2.89 24.03
N PRO A 14 -1.53 -3.81 24.70
CA PRO A 14 -2.99 -3.84 24.62
C PRO A 14 -3.66 -2.58 25.15
N MET A 15 -3.03 -1.87 26.09
CA MET A 15 -3.55 -0.61 26.64
C MET A 15 -3.47 0.56 25.64
N ASN A 16 -2.71 0.37 24.55
CA ASN A 16 -2.51 1.36 23.49
C ASN A 16 -3.05 0.87 22.15
N ASP A 17 -3.91 -0.14 22.13
CA ASP A 17 -4.52 -0.74 20.93
C ASP A 17 -3.47 -1.21 19.88
N VAL A 18 -2.29 -1.61 20.34
CA VAL A 18 -1.22 -2.14 19.47
C VAL A 18 -1.15 -3.65 19.57
N SER A 19 -1.28 -4.32 18.43
CA SER A 19 -1.11 -5.77 18.31
C SER A 19 0.34 -6.15 18.01
N LEU A 20 0.72 -7.40 18.34
CA LEU A 20 1.96 -7.99 17.85
C LEU A 20 1.80 -8.34 16.37
N ASN A 21 2.49 -7.59 15.52
CA ASN A 21 2.52 -7.76 14.08
C ASN A 21 3.94 -7.50 13.55
N ILE A 22 4.13 -7.63 12.25
CA ILE A 22 5.43 -7.41 11.62
C ILE A 22 6.01 -6.02 11.96
N MET A 23 5.17 -4.98 11.97
CA MET A 23 5.59 -3.60 12.24
C MET A 23 6.03 -3.42 13.69
N SER A 24 5.24 -3.90 14.64
CA SER A 24 5.62 -3.87 16.07
C SER A 24 6.87 -4.69 16.34
N THR A 25 7.06 -5.84 15.66
CA THR A 25 8.28 -6.65 15.77
C THR A 25 9.51 -5.90 15.25
N PHE A 26 9.40 -5.21 14.11
CA PHE A 26 10.48 -4.34 13.61
C PHE A 26 10.81 -3.22 14.61
N ALA A 27 9.80 -2.61 15.23
CA ALA A 27 10.01 -1.58 16.24
C ALA A 27 10.80 -2.15 17.44
N PHE A 28 10.49 -3.36 17.89
CA PHE A 28 11.27 -4.06 18.94
C PHE A 28 12.70 -4.33 18.51
N LEU A 29 12.92 -4.78 17.26
CA LEU A 29 14.27 -4.99 16.75
C LEU A 29 15.08 -3.68 16.68
N LEU A 30 14.44 -2.59 16.27
CA LEU A 30 15.08 -1.30 16.18
C LEU A 30 15.45 -0.75 17.55
N VAL A 31 14.55 -0.86 18.54
CA VAL A 31 14.79 -0.34 19.88
C VAL A 31 15.72 -1.25 20.71
N LEU A 32 15.93 -2.51 20.30
CA LEU A 32 16.79 -3.45 20.98
C LEU A 32 18.19 -2.90 21.23
N GLY A 33 18.81 -2.30 20.20
CA GLY A 33 20.14 -1.71 20.32
C GLY A 33 20.17 -0.58 21.36
N ILE A 34 19.17 0.31 21.33
CA ILE A 34 19.08 1.45 22.25
C ILE A 34 18.91 0.99 23.70
N VAL A 35 18.03 0.01 23.93
CA VAL A 35 17.80 -0.57 25.28
C VAL A 35 19.05 -1.26 25.83
N VAL A 36 19.81 -1.93 24.95
CA VAL A 36 21.08 -2.58 25.33
C VAL A 36 22.13 -1.55 25.72
N ASP A 37 22.24 -0.48 24.95
CA ASP A 37 23.22 0.58 25.21
C ASP A 37 23.01 1.24 26.57
N ASP A 38 21.77 1.53 26.95
CA ASP A 38 21.44 2.07 28.27
C ASP A 38 21.89 1.15 29.40
N ALA A 39 21.60 -0.14 29.26
CA ALA A 39 21.98 -1.14 30.24
C ALA A 39 23.50 -1.33 30.32
N ILE A 40 24.22 -1.25 29.20
CA ILE A 40 25.68 -1.32 29.16
C ILE A 40 26.32 -0.13 29.90
N VAL A 41 25.86 1.09 29.62
CA VAL A 41 26.41 2.30 30.25
C VAL A 41 26.24 2.27 31.77
N VAL A 42 25.03 1.92 32.23
CA VAL A 42 24.75 1.79 33.70
C VAL A 42 25.55 0.65 34.29
N GLY A 43 25.59 -0.50 33.62
CA GLY A 43 26.33 -1.70 34.11
C GLY A 43 27.83 -1.44 34.19
N GLU A 44 28.44 -0.81 33.21
CA GLU A 44 29.85 -0.44 33.18
C GLU A 44 30.19 0.55 34.31
N SER A 45 29.36 1.56 34.51
CA SER A 45 29.53 2.55 35.57
C SER A 45 29.49 1.85 36.97
N ILE A 46 28.55 0.94 37.19
CA ILE A 46 28.46 0.16 38.41
C ILE A 46 29.73 -0.72 38.59
N HIS A 47 30.17 -1.37 37.53
CA HIS A 47 31.38 -2.19 37.54
C HIS A 47 32.61 -1.40 37.90
N GLN A 48 32.82 -0.23 37.33
CA GLN A 48 33.94 0.66 37.67
C GLN A 48 33.92 1.07 39.14
N HIS A 49 32.74 1.41 39.70
CA HIS A 49 32.63 1.76 41.12
C HIS A 49 32.76 0.55 42.05
N SER A 50 32.53 -0.68 41.57
CA SER A 50 32.69 -1.90 42.37
C SER A 50 34.14 -2.20 42.78
N HIS A 51 35.11 -1.58 42.09
CA HIS A 51 36.53 -1.67 42.47
C HIS A 51 36.90 -0.81 43.70
N THR A 52 36.09 0.23 43.98
CA THR A 52 36.36 1.19 45.07
C THR A 52 35.40 1.02 46.26
N HIS A 53 34.15 0.62 45.96
CA HIS A 53 33.09 0.44 46.95
C HIS A 53 32.47 -0.95 46.82
N GLY A 54 32.02 -1.54 47.92
CA GLY A 54 31.43 -2.89 47.88
C GLY A 54 29.93 -2.89 47.59
N GLY A 55 29.49 -3.86 46.80
CA GLY A 55 28.12 -4.30 46.66
C GLY A 55 27.09 -3.20 46.38
N LEU A 56 26.18 -2.96 47.33
CA LEU A 56 25.06 -2.02 47.16
C LEU A 56 25.50 -0.56 46.98
N ALA A 57 26.56 -0.13 47.67
CA ALA A 57 27.06 1.24 47.57
C ALA A 57 27.58 1.55 46.15
N ALA A 58 28.36 0.61 45.60
CA ALA A 58 28.85 0.73 44.20
C ALA A 58 27.69 0.77 43.17
N ALA A 59 26.66 -0.03 43.41
CA ALA A 59 25.50 -0.06 42.52
C ALA A 59 24.72 1.28 42.51
N ILE A 60 24.52 1.84 43.72
CA ILE A 60 23.82 3.15 43.85
C ILE A 60 24.65 4.29 43.27
N GLU A 61 25.94 4.34 43.58
CA GLU A 61 26.81 5.40 43.13
C GLU A 61 27.05 5.33 41.63
N GLY A 62 27.36 4.16 41.09
CA GLY A 62 27.54 3.93 39.67
C GLY A 62 26.31 4.27 38.87
N ALA A 63 25.13 3.87 39.29
CA ALA A 63 23.87 4.23 38.59
C ALA A 63 23.59 5.72 38.68
N SER A 64 23.85 6.38 39.84
CA SER A 64 23.57 7.81 40.01
C SER A 64 24.43 8.71 39.16
N VAL A 65 25.70 8.39 38.94
CA VAL A 65 26.64 9.16 38.12
C VAL A 65 26.18 9.26 36.67
N VAL A 66 25.66 8.20 36.10
CA VAL A 66 25.23 8.13 34.69
C VAL A 66 23.73 8.39 34.51
N SER A 67 22.99 8.61 35.60
CA SER A 67 21.52 8.76 35.52
C SER A 67 21.08 9.90 34.62
N LYS A 68 21.68 11.08 34.76
CA LYS A 68 21.34 12.26 33.96
C LYS A 68 21.58 12.05 32.45
N PRO A 69 22.80 11.66 32.01
CA PRO A 69 23.03 11.45 30.57
C PRO A 69 22.15 10.36 29.98
N VAL A 70 21.90 9.24 30.68
CA VAL A 70 21.05 8.15 30.18
C VAL A 70 19.59 8.60 30.07
N ILE A 71 19.04 9.23 31.12
CA ILE A 71 17.66 9.74 31.08
C ILE A 71 17.48 10.74 29.92
N PHE A 72 18.40 11.69 29.76
CA PHE A 72 18.31 12.65 28.68
C PHE A 72 18.46 12.02 27.29
N ALA A 73 19.31 11.01 27.12
CA ALA A 73 19.45 10.27 25.87
C ALA A 73 18.12 9.57 25.49
N VAL A 74 17.52 8.85 26.45
CA VAL A 74 16.23 8.18 26.24
C VAL A 74 15.11 9.18 25.93
N LEU A 75 15.01 10.27 26.71
CA LEU A 75 14.01 11.33 26.46
C LEU A 75 14.19 11.98 25.09
N THR A 76 15.43 12.23 24.68
CA THR A 76 15.72 12.78 23.33
C THR A 76 15.25 11.82 22.25
N THR A 77 15.47 10.52 22.42
CA THR A 77 14.98 9.51 21.49
C THR A 77 13.43 9.48 21.44
N MET A 78 12.76 9.53 22.60
CA MET A 78 11.30 9.61 22.65
C MET A 78 10.77 10.85 21.93
N VAL A 79 11.39 12.02 22.15
CA VAL A 79 11.03 13.26 21.46
C VAL A 79 11.25 13.18 19.96
N ALA A 80 12.30 12.48 19.51
CA ALA A 80 12.55 12.27 18.08
C ALA A 80 11.43 11.44 17.40
N PHE A 81 10.81 10.51 18.11
CA PHE A 81 9.67 9.72 17.62
C PHE A 81 8.30 10.40 17.88
N ALA A 82 8.24 11.44 18.70
CA ALA A 82 6.98 12.12 19.05
C ALA A 82 6.20 12.69 17.83
N PRO A 83 6.82 13.24 16.76
CA PRO A 83 6.10 13.73 15.61
C PRO A 83 5.17 12.69 14.96
N PHE A 84 5.53 11.42 14.98
CA PHE A 84 4.72 10.34 14.39
C PHE A 84 3.38 10.11 15.12
N PHE A 85 3.22 10.60 16.35
CA PHE A 85 1.92 10.55 17.04
C PHE A 85 0.89 11.54 16.45
N PHE A 86 1.35 12.59 15.80
CA PHE A 86 0.53 13.70 15.32
C PHE A 86 0.21 13.62 13.82
N LEU A 87 0.76 12.67 13.12
CA LEU A 87 0.43 12.44 11.72
C LEU A 87 -0.99 11.88 11.59
N SER A 88 -1.79 12.43 10.66
CA SER A 88 -3.20 12.09 10.46
C SER A 88 -3.50 11.34 9.16
N THR A 89 -2.49 10.90 8.41
CA THR A 89 -2.66 10.14 7.17
C THR A 89 -2.89 8.64 7.45
N GLU A 90 -3.45 7.90 6.50
CA GLU A 90 -3.63 6.44 6.64
C GLU A 90 -2.28 5.72 6.86
N GLU A 91 -1.24 6.16 6.17
CA GLU A 91 0.13 5.66 6.35
C GLU A 91 0.69 5.97 7.74
N ALA A 92 0.17 7.02 8.40
CA ALA A 92 0.56 7.38 9.76
C ALA A 92 0.15 6.35 10.81
N GLN A 93 -0.85 5.52 10.55
CA GLN A 93 -1.22 4.45 11.49
C GLN A 93 -0.08 3.44 11.68
N VAL A 94 0.65 3.14 10.61
CA VAL A 94 1.81 2.25 10.64
C VAL A 94 2.94 2.88 11.45
N THR A 95 3.30 4.12 11.15
CA THR A 95 4.40 4.85 11.84
C THR A 95 4.07 5.15 13.29
N ARG A 96 2.80 5.37 13.62
CA ARG A 96 2.32 5.54 14.99
C ARG A 96 2.56 4.30 15.85
N GLN A 97 2.32 3.09 15.31
CA GLN A 97 2.59 1.84 16.02
C GLN A 97 4.07 1.70 16.38
N PHE A 98 4.99 2.04 15.45
CA PHE A 98 6.43 2.08 15.74
C PHE A 98 6.73 2.98 16.93
N SER A 99 6.22 4.20 16.92
CA SER A 99 6.51 5.18 17.97
C SER A 99 5.97 4.76 19.33
N ILE A 100 4.78 4.14 19.38
CA ILE A 100 4.21 3.59 20.61
C ILE A 100 5.11 2.50 21.17
N VAL A 101 5.48 1.51 20.37
CA VAL A 101 6.31 0.37 20.80
C VAL A 101 7.67 0.86 21.30
N ILE A 102 8.35 1.72 20.56
CA ILE A 102 9.65 2.28 20.95
C ILE A 102 9.53 3.04 22.26
N THR A 103 8.53 3.91 22.40
CA THR A 103 8.32 4.72 23.60
C THR A 103 8.05 3.84 24.82
N LEU A 104 7.19 2.82 24.69
CA LEU A 104 6.89 1.89 25.78
C LEU A 104 8.13 1.07 26.19
N ALA A 105 8.88 0.55 25.21
CA ALA A 105 10.09 -0.21 25.48
C ALA A 105 11.16 0.64 26.19
N LEU A 106 11.34 1.89 25.76
CA LEU A 106 12.28 2.83 26.38
C LEU A 106 11.85 3.25 27.80
N LEU A 107 10.54 3.45 28.04
CA LEU A 107 10.04 3.74 29.40
C LEU A 107 10.34 2.60 30.37
N VAL A 108 10.06 1.36 29.94
CA VAL A 108 10.34 0.18 30.79
C VAL A 108 11.85 -0.04 30.92
N SER A 109 12.64 0.26 29.87
CA SER A 109 14.11 0.21 29.91
C SER A 109 14.70 1.15 30.96
N LEU A 110 14.17 2.35 31.13
CA LEU A 110 14.61 3.26 32.20
C LEU A 110 14.36 2.67 33.59
N VAL A 111 13.18 2.09 33.79
CA VAL A 111 12.85 1.41 35.06
C VAL A 111 13.80 0.25 35.29
N GLU A 112 14.09 -0.53 34.29
CA GLU A 112 15.02 -1.65 34.33
C GLU A 112 16.44 -1.19 34.68
N ALA A 113 16.95 -0.20 33.92
CA ALA A 113 18.33 0.26 34.02
C ALA A 113 18.64 0.92 35.38
N PHE A 114 17.68 1.59 36.02
CA PHE A 114 17.91 2.29 37.28
C PHE A 114 17.38 1.59 38.52
N LEU A 115 16.46 0.63 38.42
CA LEU A 115 15.92 -0.09 39.59
C LEU A 115 16.31 -1.56 39.57
N ILE A 116 16.12 -2.25 38.48
CA ILE A 116 16.30 -3.70 38.42
C ILE A 116 17.77 -4.08 38.23
N LEU A 117 18.45 -3.45 37.26
CA LEU A 117 19.84 -3.75 36.96
C LEU A 117 20.78 -3.48 38.15
N PRO A 118 20.72 -2.33 38.85
CA PRO A 118 21.54 -2.10 40.02
C PRO A 118 21.30 -3.12 41.16
N ALA A 119 20.01 -3.50 41.37
CA ALA A 119 19.66 -4.52 42.38
C ALA A 119 20.28 -5.88 42.06
N HIS A 120 20.31 -6.27 40.78
CA HIS A 120 20.97 -7.51 40.36
C HIS A 120 22.48 -7.45 40.51
N LEU A 121 23.10 -6.34 40.07
CA LEU A 121 24.55 -6.18 40.10
C LEU A 121 25.11 -6.02 41.53
N ALA A 122 24.33 -5.47 42.49
CA ALA A 122 24.71 -5.34 43.88
C ALA A 122 25.03 -6.68 44.57
N HIS A 123 24.46 -7.78 44.07
CA HIS A 123 24.65 -9.13 44.65
C HIS A 123 25.68 -9.97 43.89
N LEU A 124 26.27 -9.47 42.82
CA LEU A 124 27.31 -10.18 42.06
C LEU A 124 28.62 -10.15 42.83
N GLN A 125 29.00 -11.28 43.43
CA GLN A 125 30.32 -11.46 44.01
C GLN A 125 31.36 -11.68 42.90
N HIS A 126 32.45 -10.96 42.97
CA HIS A 126 33.61 -11.14 42.09
C HIS A 126 34.20 -12.54 42.34
N ARG A 127 33.77 -13.52 41.58
CA ARG A 127 34.38 -14.85 41.56
C ARG A 127 35.40 -14.89 40.44
N GLU A 128 36.68 -14.73 40.74
CA GLU A 128 37.78 -15.04 39.85
C GLU A 128 37.84 -16.55 39.54
N LYS A 129 36.92 -17.05 38.73
CA LYS A 129 37.08 -18.36 38.12
C LYS A 129 37.70 -18.17 36.73
N LEU A 130 39.00 -18.38 36.64
CA LEU A 130 39.78 -18.48 35.41
C LEU A 130 39.40 -19.72 34.60
N GLY A 131 38.20 -19.70 34.01
CA GLY A 131 37.81 -20.68 33.01
C GLY A 131 38.40 -20.34 31.63
N VAL A 132 38.33 -21.27 30.67
CA VAL A 132 38.78 -21.07 29.30
C VAL A 132 38.12 -19.84 28.69
N LEU A 133 36.84 -19.62 28.99
CA LEU A 133 36.05 -18.47 28.52
C LEU A 133 36.61 -17.14 29.04
N ALA A 134 36.98 -17.07 30.31
CA ALA A 134 37.53 -15.86 30.91
C ALA A 134 38.90 -15.48 30.32
N ARG A 135 39.70 -16.50 29.94
CA ARG A 135 40.98 -16.25 29.23
C ARG A 135 40.75 -15.66 27.82
N TRP A 136 39.70 -16.10 27.11
CA TRP A 136 39.32 -15.55 25.84
C TRP A 136 38.81 -14.09 25.97
N GLN A 137 37.94 -13.83 26.95
CA GLN A 137 37.47 -12.47 27.26
C GLN A 137 38.62 -11.54 27.57
N LYS A 138 39.55 -11.94 28.44
CA LYS A 138 40.72 -11.13 28.79
C LYS A 138 41.62 -10.84 27.58
N ARG A 139 41.83 -11.82 26.70
CA ARG A 139 42.60 -11.60 25.46
C ARG A 139 41.93 -10.61 24.50
N ILE A 140 40.58 -10.65 24.36
CA ILE A 140 39.83 -9.69 23.56
C ILE A 140 39.94 -8.31 24.19
N GLU A 141 39.71 -8.19 25.49
CA GLU A 141 39.84 -6.93 26.24
C GLU A 141 41.23 -6.32 26.09
N GLU A 142 42.30 -7.08 26.33
CA GLU A 142 43.71 -6.64 26.15
C GLU A 142 43.98 -6.20 24.66
N SER A 143 43.39 -6.91 23.71
CA SER A 143 43.52 -6.55 22.27
C SER A 143 42.83 -5.24 21.96
N ILE A 144 41.65 -4.99 22.49
CA ILE A 144 40.88 -3.74 22.30
C ILE A 144 41.63 -2.57 22.97
N VAL A 145 42.06 -2.77 24.20
CA VAL A 145 42.85 -1.74 24.93
C VAL A 145 44.14 -1.43 24.20
N HIS A 146 44.87 -2.44 23.75
CA HIS A 146 46.11 -2.26 22.99
C HIS A 146 45.85 -1.51 21.67
N PHE A 147 44.78 -1.83 20.95
CA PHE A 147 44.36 -1.11 19.73
C PHE A 147 44.01 0.35 20.05
N ALA A 148 43.29 0.59 21.14
CA ALA A 148 42.92 1.94 21.57
C ALA A 148 44.14 2.78 21.91
N ASP A 149 45.07 2.25 22.69
CA ASP A 149 46.27 2.98 23.13
C ASP A 149 47.33 3.19 22.04
N THR A 150 47.40 2.28 21.08
CA THR A 150 48.44 2.34 20.04
C THR A 150 47.93 2.94 18.74
N THR A 151 46.97 2.32 18.11
CA THR A 151 46.53 2.68 16.76
C THR A 151 45.50 3.79 16.78
N TYR A 152 44.42 3.64 17.57
CA TYR A 152 43.34 4.61 17.65
C TYR A 152 43.84 5.96 18.18
N ARG A 153 44.61 5.98 19.27
CA ARG A 153 45.17 7.18 19.84
C ARG A 153 46.00 7.95 18.83
N ARG A 154 46.84 7.27 18.01
CA ARG A 154 47.62 7.91 16.96
C ARG A 154 46.78 8.56 15.87
N TRP A 155 45.62 7.93 15.53
CA TRP A 155 44.68 8.49 14.57
C TRP A 155 44.03 9.74 15.14
N VAL A 156 43.51 9.66 16.38
CA VAL A 156 42.88 10.80 17.05
C VAL A 156 43.84 11.97 17.17
N ASP A 157 45.09 11.74 17.62
CA ASP A 157 46.12 12.77 17.71
C ASP A 157 46.38 13.47 16.36
N ARG A 158 46.38 12.71 15.26
CA ARG A 158 46.53 13.30 13.93
C ARG A 158 45.29 14.12 13.56
N CYS A 159 44.09 13.59 13.76
CA CYS A 159 42.85 14.30 13.48
C CYS A 159 42.72 15.60 14.26
N VAL A 160 43.11 15.61 15.53
CA VAL A 160 43.10 16.80 16.38
C VAL A 160 44.18 17.79 15.95
N ARG A 161 45.37 17.29 15.67
CA ARG A 161 46.51 18.15 15.17
C ARG A 161 46.13 18.83 13.86
N TYR A 162 45.51 18.11 12.92
CA TYR A 162 45.08 18.61 11.62
C TYR A 162 43.59 18.88 11.58
N ARG A 163 43.02 19.46 12.66
CA ARG A 163 41.58 19.65 12.87
C ARG A 163 40.87 20.28 11.67
N TYR A 164 41.45 21.28 11.02
CA TYR A 164 40.79 21.92 9.87
C TYR A 164 40.73 20.99 8.63
N VAL A 165 41.78 20.22 8.40
CA VAL A 165 41.78 19.20 7.32
C VAL A 165 40.74 18.10 7.63
N THR A 166 40.69 17.67 8.87
CA THR A 166 39.69 16.67 9.31
C THR A 166 38.29 17.20 9.12
N VAL A 167 37.98 18.41 9.60
CA VAL A 167 36.65 19.02 9.41
C VAL A 167 36.31 19.20 7.93
N SER A 168 37.28 19.68 7.13
CA SER A 168 37.10 19.85 5.68
C SER A 168 36.86 18.53 4.97
N ALA A 169 37.52 17.45 5.37
CA ALA A 169 37.32 16.11 4.80
C ALA A 169 35.89 15.60 5.11
N PHE A 170 35.43 15.74 6.37
CA PHE A 170 34.07 15.36 6.72
C PHE A 170 33.03 16.24 6.04
N ALA A 171 33.27 17.56 5.93
CA ALA A 171 32.38 18.46 5.20
C ALA A 171 32.29 18.07 3.71
N MET A 172 33.42 17.70 3.10
CA MET A 172 33.46 17.21 1.72
C MET A 172 32.65 15.92 1.55
N VAL A 173 32.83 14.93 2.44
CA VAL A 173 32.04 13.69 2.42
C VAL A 173 30.55 13.99 2.58
N PHE A 174 30.18 14.90 3.48
CA PHE A 174 28.79 15.31 3.67
C PHE A 174 28.19 15.97 2.41
N ILE A 175 28.93 16.90 1.78
CA ILE A 175 28.50 17.56 0.53
C ILE A 175 28.38 16.54 -0.61
N LEU A 176 29.33 15.60 -0.72
CA LEU A 176 29.24 14.52 -1.71
C LEU A 176 28.00 13.63 -1.48
N SER A 177 27.70 13.30 -0.22
CA SER A 177 26.51 12.52 0.14
C SER A 177 25.22 13.25 -0.20
N LEU A 178 25.14 14.57 0.05
CA LEU A 178 24.02 15.40 -0.38
C LEU A 178 23.91 15.47 -1.91
N GLY A 179 25.04 15.59 -2.61
CA GLY A 179 25.09 15.55 -4.07
C GLY A 179 24.58 14.22 -4.63
N LEU A 180 24.96 13.12 -4.00
CA LEU A 180 24.52 11.78 -4.37
C LEU A 180 23.00 11.57 -4.14
N TYR A 181 22.47 12.12 -3.05
CA TYR A 181 21.05 12.14 -2.78
C TYR A 181 20.27 13.00 -3.80
N SER A 182 20.76 14.21 -4.08
CA SER A 182 20.12 15.14 -5.01
C SER A 182 20.25 14.74 -6.48
N SER A 183 21.20 13.85 -6.82
CA SER A 183 21.37 13.34 -8.19
C SER A 183 20.29 12.36 -8.63
N GLY A 184 19.40 11.94 -7.70
CA GLY A 184 18.38 10.92 -7.96
C GLY A 184 18.92 9.48 -8.04
N TRP A 185 20.21 9.29 -7.78
CA TRP A 185 20.79 7.94 -7.74
C TRP A 185 20.26 7.11 -6.58
N VAL A 186 19.99 7.76 -5.45
CA VAL A 186 19.29 7.17 -4.31
C VAL A 186 17.80 7.42 -4.49
N LYS A 187 17.06 6.41 -4.92
CA LYS A 187 15.61 6.49 -5.03
C LYS A 187 14.99 6.48 -3.64
N PHE A 188 14.17 7.47 -3.35
CA PHE A 188 13.39 7.50 -2.12
C PHE A 188 12.01 6.87 -2.36
N GLY A 189 11.67 5.86 -1.58
CA GLY A 189 10.33 5.29 -1.51
C GLY A 189 9.95 5.09 -0.05
N PHE A 190 8.76 5.50 0.34
CA PHE A 190 8.28 5.35 1.72
C PHE A 190 8.12 3.87 2.10
N MET A 191 7.60 3.07 1.18
CA MET A 191 7.51 1.61 1.30
C MET A 191 8.29 0.97 0.17
N PRO A 192 9.07 -0.07 0.42
CA PRO A 192 9.68 -0.85 -0.65
C PRO A 192 8.59 -1.54 -1.46
N GLU A 193 8.75 -1.56 -2.78
CA GLU A 193 7.91 -2.39 -3.65
C GLU A 193 8.23 -3.86 -3.34
N VAL A 194 7.30 -4.52 -2.64
CA VAL A 194 7.39 -5.96 -2.39
C VAL A 194 6.61 -6.65 -3.51
N GLU A 195 7.31 -7.41 -4.35
CA GLU A 195 6.69 -8.20 -5.39
C GLU A 195 5.74 -9.24 -4.79
N ASN A 196 4.59 -9.42 -5.43
CA ASN A 196 3.64 -10.46 -5.09
C ASN A 196 3.93 -11.71 -5.93
N GLU A 197 3.58 -12.88 -5.45
CA GLU A 197 3.53 -14.10 -6.25
C GLU A 197 2.35 -14.11 -7.22
N ILE A 198 1.40 -13.19 -7.04
CA ILE A 198 0.18 -13.09 -7.84
C ILE A 198 0.20 -11.81 -8.66
N ILE A 199 0.02 -11.96 -9.98
CA ILE A 199 -0.20 -10.86 -10.91
C ILE A 199 -1.70 -10.74 -11.15
N TYR A 200 -2.23 -9.54 -10.95
CA TYR A 200 -3.61 -9.20 -11.31
C TYR A 200 -3.59 -8.32 -12.55
N LEU A 201 -4.29 -8.73 -13.59
CA LEU A 201 -4.58 -7.89 -14.74
C LEU A 201 -6.09 -7.66 -14.77
N ASN A 202 -6.49 -6.40 -14.69
CA ASN A 202 -7.88 -5.98 -14.74
C ASN A 202 -8.11 -5.06 -15.94
N VAL A 203 -9.06 -5.43 -16.78
CA VAL A 203 -9.52 -4.61 -17.91
C VAL A 203 -10.92 -4.11 -17.58
N THR A 204 -11.08 -2.79 -17.49
CA THR A 204 -12.36 -2.14 -17.29
C THR A 204 -12.89 -1.66 -18.64
N LEU A 205 -14.10 -2.07 -18.98
CA LEU A 205 -14.78 -1.68 -20.21
C LEU A 205 -15.84 -0.60 -19.91
N PRO A 206 -16.20 0.23 -20.89
CA PRO A 206 -17.25 1.24 -20.73
C PRO A 206 -18.56 0.62 -20.27
N THR A 207 -19.26 1.34 -19.42
CA THR A 207 -20.57 0.90 -18.93
C THR A 207 -21.57 0.75 -20.09
N GLY A 208 -22.31 -0.36 -20.07
CA GLY A 208 -23.21 -0.70 -21.17
C GLY A 208 -22.59 -1.55 -22.27
N THR A 209 -21.29 -1.84 -22.18
CA THR A 209 -20.62 -2.75 -23.12
C THR A 209 -21.37 -4.09 -23.21
N PRO A 210 -21.65 -4.57 -24.44
CA PRO A 210 -22.26 -5.88 -24.62
C PRO A 210 -21.42 -7.00 -24.06
N TYR A 211 -22.03 -7.97 -23.36
CA TYR A 211 -21.29 -9.08 -22.77
C TYR A 211 -20.44 -9.88 -23.77
N ALA A 212 -20.88 -9.94 -25.04
CA ALA A 212 -20.09 -10.55 -26.12
C ALA A 212 -18.72 -9.88 -26.30
N ARG A 213 -18.64 -8.55 -26.12
CA ARG A 213 -17.36 -7.82 -26.18
C ARG A 213 -16.45 -8.18 -25.01
N ALA A 214 -17.01 -8.29 -23.80
CA ALA A 214 -16.25 -8.73 -22.63
C ALA A 214 -15.70 -10.17 -22.82
N LEU A 215 -16.44 -11.05 -23.48
CA LEU A 215 -15.94 -12.38 -23.85
C LEU A 215 -14.79 -12.32 -24.86
N THR A 216 -14.86 -11.44 -25.85
CA THR A 216 -13.77 -11.26 -26.81
C THR A 216 -12.48 -10.79 -26.10
N VAL A 217 -12.61 -9.89 -25.12
CA VAL A 217 -11.49 -9.44 -24.30
C VAL A 217 -10.96 -10.60 -23.42
N LEU A 218 -11.86 -11.40 -22.86
CA LEU A 218 -11.48 -12.58 -22.11
C LEU A 218 -10.64 -13.55 -22.94
N ASP A 219 -11.06 -13.85 -24.18
CA ASP A 219 -10.32 -14.69 -25.11
C ASP A 219 -8.93 -14.12 -25.40
N GLN A 220 -8.83 -12.80 -25.60
CA GLN A 220 -7.56 -12.08 -25.82
C GLN A 220 -6.62 -12.22 -24.60
N LEU A 221 -7.15 -12.10 -23.38
CA LEU A 221 -6.37 -12.28 -22.16
C LEU A 221 -5.89 -13.73 -22.03
N GLN A 222 -6.77 -14.70 -22.28
CA GLN A 222 -6.41 -16.14 -22.21
C GLN A 222 -5.33 -16.52 -23.23
N GLU A 223 -5.39 -15.97 -24.45
CA GLU A 223 -4.33 -16.18 -25.43
C GLU A 223 -3.00 -15.57 -24.96
N ALA A 224 -3.02 -14.39 -24.36
CA ALA A 224 -1.82 -13.75 -23.83
C ALA A 224 -1.22 -14.55 -22.66
N GLU A 225 -2.08 -15.05 -21.74
CA GLU A 225 -1.65 -15.94 -20.64
C GLU A 225 -0.97 -17.21 -21.17
N LEU A 226 -1.58 -17.88 -22.14
CA LEU A 226 -1.01 -19.11 -22.73
C LEU A 226 0.33 -18.86 -23.43
N LYS A 227 0.48 -17.70 -24.10
CA LYS A 227 1.75 -17.30 -24.72
C LYS A 227 2.81 -17.02 -23.64
N LEU A 228 2.43 -16.31 -22.56
CA LEU A 228 3.33 -16.02 -21.46
C LEU A 228 3.83 -17.31 -20.80
N ILE A 229 2.93 -18.25 -20.49
CA ILE A 229 3.30 -19.55 -19.88
C ILE A 229 4.31 -20.25 -20.76
N LYS A 230 4.05 -20.34 -22.07
CA LYS A 230 4.94 -21.01 -23.01
C LYS A 230 6.32 -20.35 -23.06
N GLU A 231 6.38 -19.02 -23.20
CA GLU A 231 7.64 -18.26 -23.25
C GLU A 231 8.45 -18.42 -21.94
N VAL A 232 7.77 -18.37 -20.80
CA VAL A 232 8.40 -18.47 -19.48
C VAL A 232 8.93 -19.86 -19.21
N ASP A 233 8.16 -20.91 -19.54
CA ASP A 233 8.58 -22.30 -19.37
C ASP A 233 9.71 -22.69 -20.33
N GLU A 234 9.65 -22.26 -21.62
CA GLU A 234 10.71 -22.49 -22.59
C GLU A 234 12.03 -21.86 -22.12
N ARG A 235 11.99 -20.60 -21.64
CA ARG A 235 13.15 -19.90 -21.10
C ARG A 235 13.72 -20.61 -19.87
N ALA A 236 12.87 -21.01 -18.92
CA ALA A 236 13.29 -21.72 -17.73
C ALA A 236 14.00 -23.05 -18.06
N ILE A 237 13.54 -23.79 -19.08
CA ILE A 237 14.15 -25.02 -19.55
C ILE A 237 15.51 -24.74 -20.21
N GLU A 238 15.61 -23.69 -21.03
CA GLU A 238 16.87 -23.28 -21.66
C GLU A 238 17.96 -22.91 -20.64
N GLU A 239 17.55 -22.28 -19.51
CA GLU A 239 18.41 -21.91 -18.40
C GLU A 239 18.73 -23.08 -17.44
N GLY A 240 18.23 -24.30 -17.75
CA GLY A 240 18.50 -25.52 -17.00
C GLY A 240 17.59 -25.76 -15.80
N GLY A 241 16.49 -25.01 -15.69
CA GLY A 241 15.45 -25.18 -14.69
C GLY A 241 14.42 -26.26 -15.07
N SER A 242 13.43 -26.45 -14.18
CA SER A 242 12.38 -27.47 -14.35
C SER A 242 11.22 -27.04 -15.24
N GLY A 243 11.13 -25.77 -15.66
CA GLY A 243 9.90 -25.19 -16.18
C GLY A 243 8.86 -25.01 -15.07
N GLN A 244 7.63 -24.70 -15.44
CA GLN A 244 6.50 -24.51 -14.49
C GLN A 244 6.70 -23.33 -13.51
N LEU A 245 7.15 -22.17 -14.04
CA LEU A 245 7.27 -20.96 -13.24
C LEU A 245 5.91 -20.29 -12.98
N ILE A 246 4.86 -20.72 -13.67
CA ILE A 246 3.47 -20.33 -13.45
C ILE A 246 2.72 -21.52 -12.88
N GLU A 247 2.29 -21.41 -11.62
CA GLU A 247 1.56 -22.48 -10.92
C GLU A 247 0.10 -22.57 -11.32
N GLY A 248 -0.50 -21.46 -11.76
CA GLY A 248 -1.90 -21.45 -12.16
C GLY A 248 -2.36 -20.07 -12.61
N TRP A 249 -3.50 -20.07 -13.26
CA TRP A 249 -4.18 -18.85 -13.68
C TRP A 249 -5.69 -18.98 -13.51
N TYR A 250 -6.34 -17.84 -13.43
CA TYR A 250 -7.79 -17.73 -13.34
C TYR A 250 -8.26 -16.51 -14.11
N THR A 251 -9.23 -16.70 -15.01
CA THR A 251 -9.88 -15.61 -15.74
C THR A 251 -11.34 -15.51 -15.39
N ARG A 252 -11.84 -14.29 -15.31
CA ARG A 252 -13.26 -14.00 -15.06
C ARG A 252 -13.71 -12.81 -15.87
N SER A 253 -14.84 -12.94 -16.53
CA SER A 253 -15.51 -11.84 -17.23
C SER A 253 -16.79 -11.42 -16.52
N ARG A 254 -17.01 -10.13 -16.43
CA ARG A 254 -18.29 -9.48 -16.15
C ARG A 254 -18.62 -8.60 -17.34
N ARG A 255 -19.77 -7.87 -17.31
CA ARG A 255 -20.14 -6.99 -18.44
C ARG A 255 -19.13 -5.85 -18.65
N ASP A 256 -18.66 -5.29 -17.55
CA ASP A 256 -17.86 -4.07 -17.46
C ASP A 256 -16.40 -4.33 -17.01
N SER A 257 -16.05 -5.58 -16.73
CA SER A 257 -14.67 -5.90 -16.36
C SER A 257 -14.27 -7.32 -16.72
N VAL A 258 -13.02 -7.48 -17.13
CA VAL A 258 -12.38 -8.78 -17.36
C VAL A 258 -11.11 -8.83 -16.53
N ILE A 259 -10.98 -9.88 -15.72
CA ILE A 259 -9.86 -10.04 -14.79
C ILE A 259 -9.12 -11.32 -15.14
N ALA A 260 -7.80 -11.21 -15.22
CA ALA A 260 -6.88 -12.34 -15.24
C ALA A 260 -6.02 -12.32 -13.97
N ILE A 261 -5.87 -13.46 -13.34
CA ILE A 261 -5.06 -13.67 -12.14
C ILE A 261 -4.07 -14.78 -12.45
N ILE A 262 -2.79 -14.48 -12.39
CA ILE A 262 -1.71 -15.44 -12.64
C ILE A 262 -0.94 -15.64 -11.35
N LYS A 263 -0.80 -16.88 -10.91
CA LYS A 263 0.01 -17.26 -9.77
C LYS A 263 1.36 -17.75 -10.25
N LEU A 264 2.42 -17.06 -9.85
CA LEU A 264 3.81 -17.44 -10.10
C LEU A 264 4.29 -18.43 -9.05
N ALA A 265 5.29 -19.21 -9.42
CA ALA A 265 6.03 -20.03 -8.46
C ALA A 265 6.72 -19.15 -7.40
N PRO A 266 7.04 -19.68 -6.19
CA PRO A 266 7.74 -18.95 -5.16
C PRO A 266 9.05 -18.32 -5.66
N PRO A 267 9.43 -17.13 -5.17
CA PRO A 267 10.60 -16.39 -5.65
C PRO A 267 11.93 -17.15 -5.48
N GLU A 268 11.99 -18.12 -4.56
CA GLU A 268 13.19 -18.94 -4.32
C GLU A 268 13.51 -19.92 -5.45
N ILE A 269 12.53 -20.25 -6.31
CA ILE A 269 12.67 -21.25 -7.38
C ILE A 269 12.51 -20.64 -8.78
N ARG A 270 12.33 -19.33 -8.90
CA ARG A 270 12.19 -18.63 -10.18
C ARG A 270 13.21 -17.51 -10.32
N ASP A 271 13.85 -17.41 -11.47
CA ASP A 271 14.71 -16.28 -11.83
C ASP A 271 13.92 -15.11 -12.46
N LEU A 272 12.65 -15.35 -12.81
CA LEU A 272 11.75 -14.35 -13.37
C LEU A 272 11.11 -13.50 -12.27
N SER A 273 11.28 -12.18 -12.30
CA SER A 273 10.60 -11.28 -11.40
C SER A 273 9.11 -11.14 -11.74
N ALA A 274 8.26 -10.85 -10.73
CA ALA A 274 6.83 -10.61 -10.98
C ALA A 274 6.62 -9.37 -11.87
N LYS A 275 7.51 -8.39 -11.77
CA LYS A 275 7.52 -7.19 -12.62
C LYS A 275 7.78 -7.52 -14.09
N GLU A 276 8.77 -8.36 -14.37
CA GLU A 276 9.08 -8.78 -15.75
C GLU A 276 7.92 -9.58 -16.35
N ALA A 277 7.37 -10.55 -15.60
CA ALA A 277 6.21 -11.31 -16.01
C ALA A 277 4.98 -10.42 -16.28
N ALA A 278 4.72 -9.46 -15.41
CA ALA A 278 3.61 -8.51 -15.55
C ALA A 278 3.79 -7.59 -16.77
N THR A 279 5.02 -7.09 -16.99
CA THR A 279 5.34 -6.26 -18.15
C THR A 279 5.16 -7.05 -19.44
N ARG A 280 5.68 -8.28 -19.46
CA ARG A 280 5.55 -9.15 -20.64
C ARG A 280 4.09 -9.53 -20.92
N LEU A 281 3.32 -9.84 -19.88
CA LEU A 281 1.88 -10.08 -20.01
C LEU A 281 1.17 -8.88 -20.65
N ARG A 282 1.48 -7.66 -20.19
CA ARG A 282 0.90 -6.43 -20.72
C ARG A 282 1.20 -6.23 -22.21
N GLU A 283 2.42 -6.56 -22.64
CA GLU A 283 2.83 -6.54 -24.06
C GLU A 283 2.08 -7.57 -24.88
N LEU A 284 1.94 -8.79 -24.35
CA LEU A 284 1.25 -9.89 -25.05
C LEU A 284 -0.25 -9.66 -25.16
N VAL A 285 -0.87 -9.01 -24.19
CA VAL A 285 -2.28 -8.58 -24.25
C VAL A 285 -2.48 -7.56 -25.36
N GLY A 286 -1.51 -6.65 -25.57
CA GLY A 286 -1.60 -5.62 -26.60
C GLY A 286 -2.63 -4.53 -26.28
N GLU A 287 -3.10 -3.87 -27.34
CA GLU A 287 -4.09 -2.78 -27.21
C GLU A 287 -5.52 -3.33 -27.16
N ILE A 288 -6.32 -2.73 -26.30
CA ILE A 288 -7.78 -2.90 -26.25
C ILE A 288 -8.36 -1.49 -26.38
N PRO A 289 -8.66 -1.04 -27.61
CA PRO A 289 -8.93 0.38 -27.91
C PRO A 289 -10.16 0.95 -27.21
N ASP A 290 -11.11 0.09 -26.86
CA ASP A 290 -12.35 0.45 -26.16
C ASP A 290 -12.32 0.18 -24.65
N ALA A 291 -11.15 -0.15 -24.08
CA ALA A 291 -11.03 -0.26 -22.64
C ALA A 291 -10.86 1.12 -22.01
N ASP A 292 -11.66 1.38 -20.98
CA ASP A 292 -11.49 2.57 -20.13
C ASP A 292 -10.18 2.48 -19.33
N GLU A 293 -9.80 1.25 -18.93
CA GLU A 293 -8.60 1.02 -18.13
C GLU A 293 -8.06 -0.39 -18.32
N ILE A 294 -6.73 -0.48 -18.35
CA ILE A 294 -6.02 -1.76 -18.24
C ILE A 294 -5.00 -1.60 -17.11
N GLU A 295 -5.25 -2.24 -16.00
CA GLU A 295 -4.41 -2.20 -14.81
C GLU A 295 -3.68 -3.53 -14.64
N VAL A 296 -2.36 -3.48 -14.42
CA VAL A 296 -1.56 -4.67 -14.06
C VAL A 296 -0.93 -4.43 -12.71
N ASN A 297 -1.25 -5.29 -11.77
CA ASN A 297 -0.76 -5.23 -10.41
C ASN A 297 0.06 -6.48 -10.07
N TYR A 298 1.30 -6.29 -9.66
CA TYR A 298 2.24 -7.34 -9.30
C TYR A 298 2.90 -7.11 -7.94
N THR A 299 2.45 -6.09 -7.19
CA THR A 299 3.01 -5.74 -5.87
C THR A 299 1.98 -5.88 -4.77
N MET A 300 2.44 -6.14 -3.53
CA MET A 300 1.54 -6.25 -2.37
C MET A 300 0.92 -4.91 -1.97
N ASN A 301 1.57 -3.79 -2.30
CA ASN A 301 1.20 -2.46 -1.81
C ASN A 301 0.49 -1.57 -2.85
N ASN A 302 -0.06 -2.16 -3.91
CA ASN A 302 -0.58 -1.42 -5.06
C ASN A 302 -2.02 -0.88 -4.92
N SER A 303 -2.53 -0.79 -3.71
CA SER A 303 -3.91 -0.30 -3.48
C SER A 303 -4.03 1.23 -3.52
N THR A 304 -2.93 1.97 -3.53
CA THR A 304 -2.92 3.44 -3.57
C THR A 304 -2.06 3.94 -4.73
N PRO A 305 -2.59 4.81 -5.60
CA PRO A 305 -1.76 5.44 -6.63
C PRO A 305 -0.61 6.20 -5.99
N GLN A 306 0.60 6.10 -6.55
CA GLN A 306 1.80 6.77 -6.03
C GLN A 306 1.65 8.30 -6.02
N VAL A 307 0.87 8.82 -6.96
CA VAL A 307 0.54 10.25 -7.08
C VAL A 307 -0.98 10.38 -7.12
N ASN A 308 -1.54 11.08 -6.16
CA ASN A 308 -2.98 11.32 -6.06
C ASN A 308 -3.23 12.80 -5.75
N TYR A 309 -3.90 13.47 -6.68
CA TYR A 309 -4.31 14.87 -6.52
C TYR A 309 -5.82 14.95 -6.41
N ALA A 310 -6.31 15.68 -5.42
CA ALA A 310 -7.72 16.03 -5.30
C ALA A 310 -7.93 17.44 -5.88
N LEU A 311 -8.58 17.53 -7.04
CA LEU A 311 -9.00 18.79 -7.62
C LEU A 311 -10.40 19.12 -7.09
N ARG A 312 -10.65 20.37 -6.68
CA ARG A 312 -11.93 20.79 -6.11
C ARG A 312 -12.43 22.05 -6.80
N HIS A 313 -13.65 22.00 -7.33
CA HIS A 313 -14.34 23.17 -7.88
C HIS A 313 -15.86 22.94 -7.88
N GLY A 314 -16.64 24.01 -7.76
CA GLY A 314 -18.11 23.94 -7.79
C GLY A 314 -18.68 23.69 -9.20
N ASP A 315 -17.94 24.05 -10.23
CA ASP A 315 -18.31 23.89 -11.66
C ASP A 315 -17.61 22.66 -12.23
N MET A 316 -18.39 21.74 -12.79
CA MET A 316 -17.89 20.47 -13.36
C MET A 316 -17.09 20.67 -14.63
N GLU A 317 -17.43 21.67 -15.46
CA GLU A 317 -16.70 21.92 -16.70
C GLU A 317 -15.27 22.41 -16.41
N VAL A 318 -15.14 23.29 -15.41
CA VAL A 318 -13.83 23.76 -14.93
C VAL A 318 -13.02 22.62 -14.35
N LEU A 319 -13.67 21.75 -13.57
CA LEU A 319 -13.02 20.60 -12.95
C LEU A 319 -12.52 19.60 -14.02
N ARG A 320 -13.36 19.34 -15.03
CA ARG A 320 -13.00 18.47 -16.16
C ARG A 320 -11.82 19.01 -16.96
N ALA A 321 -11.86 20.30 -17.29
CA ALA A 321 -10.77 20.95 -18.01
C ALA A 321 -9.46 20.90 -17.23
N ALA A 322 -9.50 21.18 -15.94
CA ALA A 322 -8.33 21.09 -15.06
C ALA A 322 -7.79 19.66 -14.94
N ALA A 323 -8.67 18.66 -14.80
CA ALA A 323 -8.27 17.25 -14.76
C ALA A 323 -7.57 16.82 -16.05
N SER A 324 -8.12 17.21 -17.22
CA SER A 324 -7.52 16.91 -18.52
C SER A 324 -6.14 17.57 -18.69
N GLU A 325 -5.96 18.79 -18.21
CA GLU A 325 -4.67 19.48 -18.26
C GLU A 325 -3.63 18.80 -17.37
N VAL A 326 -4.02 18.42 -16.13
CA VAL A 326 -3.15 17.66 -15.20
C VAL A 326 -2.79 16.30 -15.80
N GLN A 327 -3.74 15.58 -16.40
CA GLN A 327 -3.45 14.31 -17.07
C GLN A 327 -2.43 14.47 -18.20
N ALA A 328 -2.64 15.46 -19.09
CA ALA A 328 -1.72 15.74 -20.18
C ALA A 328 -0.31 16.07 -19.67
N GLN A 329 -0.21 16.85 -18.60
CA GLN A 329 1.06 17.17 -17.95
C GLN A 329 1.72 15.93 -17.35
N LEU A 330 0.96 15.08 -16.67
CA LEU A 330 1.51 13.85 -16.08
C LEU A 330 2.02 12.88 -17.15
N TYR A 331 1.30 12.71 -18.26
CA TYR A 331 1.77 11.89 -19.39
C TYR A 331 3.04 12.41 -20.06
N SER A 332 3.41 13.68 -19.87
CA SER A 332 4.64 14.25 -20.40
C SER A 332 5.90 13.82 -19.66
N TYR A 333 5.78 13.22 -18.46
CA TYR A 333 6.91 12.71 -17.69
C TYR A 333 7.19 11.25 -18.03
N ASP A 334 8.44 10.93 -18.31
CA ASP A 334 8.87 9.55 -18.53
C ASP A 334 8.63 8.69 -17.28
N GLY A 335 8.03 7.52 -17.48
CA GLY A 335 7.76 6.56 -16.40
C GLY A 335 6.41 6.77 -15.69
N THR A 336 5.58 7.74 -16.12
CA THR A 336 4.20 7.81 -15.69
C THR A 336 3.31 6.96 -16.59
N PHE A 337 2.47 6.16 -15.96
CA PHE A 337 1.49 5.28 -16.62
C PHE A 337 0.24 5.17 -15.75
N TYR A 338 -0.87 4.76 -16.33
CA TYR A 338 -2.17 4.63 -15.63
C TYR A 338 -2.68 5.94 -15.00
N VAL A 339 -2.49 7.07 -15.71
CA VAL A 339 -3.05 8.34 -15.25
C VAL A 339 -4.55 8.33 -15.46
N ARG A 340 -5.30 8.50 -14.40
CA ARG A 340 -6.78 8.45 -14.42
C ARG A 340 -7.39 9.52 -13.51
N ASP A 341 -8.63 9.88 -13.79
CA ASP A 341 -9.46 10.70 -12.92
C ASP A 341 -10.66 9.94 -12.36
N SER A 342 -11.35 10.54 -11.41
CA SER A 342 -12.55 9.99 -10.77
C SER A 342 -13.84 10.25 -11.56
N MET A 343 -13.81 11.05 -12.64
CA MET A 343 -14.96 11.40 -13.45
C MET A 343 -15.32 10.34 -14.50
N ARG A 344 -14.72 9.16 -14.39
CA ARG A 344 -14.98 8.02 -15.28
C ARG A 344 -16.39 7.46 -15.08
N GLY A 345 -16.90 6.87 -16.13
CA GLY A 345 -18.23 6.26 -16.15
C GLY A 345 -19.28 7.22 -16.68
N GLU A 346 -18.89 8.13 -17.57
CA GLU A 346 -19.87 8.82 -18.40
C GLU A 346 -20.58 7.76 -19.26
N SER A 347 -21.87 7.63 -19.08
CA SER A 347 -22.70 6.77 -19.92
C SER A 347 -23.72 7.61 -20.66
N ASP A 348 -23.98 7.22 -21.89
CA ASP A 348 -25.12 7.79 -22.60
C ASP A 348 -26.41 7.45 -21.89
N GLU A 349 -27.14 8.45 -21.46
CA GLU A 349 -28.43 8.34 -20.82
C GLU A 349 -29.54 8.83 -21.71
N LEU A 350 -30.63 8.08 -21.76
CA LEU A 350 -31.84 8.53 -22.43
C LEU A 350 -32.64 9.40 -21.47
N HIS A 351 -32.62 10.67 -21.69
CA HIS A 351 -33.41 11.63 -20.93
C HIS A 351 -34.78 11.77 -21.57
N ILE A 352 -35.83 11.30 -20.86
CA ILE A 352 -37.20 11.30 -21.34
C ILE A 352 -37.94 12.45 -20.65
N GLN A 353 -38.49 13.39 -21.46
CA GLN A 353 -39.32 14.49 -20.99
C GLN A 353 -40.71 14.38 -21.59
N LEU A 354 -41.75 14.54 -20.76
CA LEU A 354 -43.12 14.55 -21.28
C LEU A 354 -43.40 15.85 -22.07
N LEU A 355 -44.03 15.67 -23.19
CA LEU A 355 -44.54 16.81 -23.96
C LEU A 355 -45.71 17.48 -23.23
N PRO A 356 -45.91 18.82 -23.42
CA PRO A 356 -47.04 19.53 -22.85
C PRO A 356 -48.37 18.89 -23.31
N GLY A 357 -49.20 18.49 -22.38
CA GLY A 357 -50.46 17.85 -22.64
C GLY A 357 -50.50 16.30 -22.59
N ALA A 358 -49.34 15.63 -22.47
CA ALA A 358 -49.28 14.18 -22.32
C ALA A 358 -50.08 13.67 -21.07
N GLU A 359 -50.08 14.43 -20.01
CA GLU A 359 -50.87 14.12 -18.81
C GLU A 359 -52.36 14.07 -19.06
N LYS A 360 -52.88 14.90 -20.01
CA LYS A 360 -54.33 14.86 -20.40
C LYS A 360 -54.69 13.58 -21.14
N LEU A 361 -53.69 12.89 -21.68
CA LEU A 361 -53.87 11.56 -22.30
C LEU A 361 -53.76 10.42 -21.31
N GLY A 362 -53.62 10.74 -20.01
CA GLY A 362 -53.53 9.75 -18.94
C GLY A 362 -52.14 9.10 -18.86
N VAL A 363 -51.10 9.78 -19.34
CA VAL A 363 -49.72 9.26 -19.33
C VAL A 363 -48.85 10.06 -18.35
N THR A 364 -48.16 9.37 -17.48
CA THR A 364 -47.19 9.95 -16.53
C THR A 364 -45.75 9.58 -16.91
N LEU A 365 -44.80 10.40 -16.52
CA LEU A 365 -43.38 10.12 -16.76
C LEU A 365 -42.96 8.76 -16.17
N ALA A 366 -43.43 8.44 -14.98
CA ALA A 366 -43.14 7.17 -14.34
C ALA A 366 -43.62 5.96 -15.17
N GLN A 367 -44.82 6.05 -15.76
CA GLN A 367 -45.35 4.99 -16.63
C GLN A 367 -44.58 4.84 -17.93
N VAL A 368 -44.18 5.96 -18.54
CA VAL A 368 -43.33 5.96 -19.75
C VAL A 368 -41.99 5.30 -19.44
N SER A 369 -41.29 5.78 -18.42
CA SER A 369 -39.99 5.27 -18.03
C SER A 369 -40.04 3.79 -17.65
N GLN A 370 -41.07 3.37 -16.94
CA GLN A 370 -41.28 1.95 -16.57
C GLN A 370 -41.45 1.09 -17.82
N GLN A 371 -42.32 1.46 -18.75
CA GLN A 371 -42.62 0.67 -19.95
C GLN A 371 -41.38 0.61 -20.89
N VAL A 372 -40.67 1.70 -21.06
CA VAL A 372 -39.41 1.70 -21.80
C VAL A 372 -38.39 0.78 -21.13
N ARG A 373 -38.22 0.88 -19.80
CA ARG A 373 -37.31 -0.02 -19.04
C ARG A 373 -37.69 -1.48 -19.20
N GLN A 374 -39.01 -1.82 -19.09
CA GLN A 374 -39.49 -3.17 -19.24
C GLN A 374 -39.23 -3.75 -20.65
N ALA A 375 -39.38 -2.94 -21.67
CA ALA A 375 -39.14 -3.36 -23.04
C ALA A 375 -37.65 -3.58 -23.35
N TYR A 376 -36.80 -2.67 -22.94
CA TYR A 376 -35.38 -2.69 -23.31
C TYR A 376 -34.51 -3.44 -22.31
N PHE A 377 -34.65 -3.21 -21.02
CA PHE A 377 -33.92 -3.94 -19.98
C PHE A 377 -34.58 -5.28 -19.67
N GLY A 378 -35.91 -5.28 -19.57
CA GLY A 378 -36.72 -6.43 -19.24
C GLY A 378 -37.36 -6.34 -17.88
N GLU A 379 -38.38 -7.18 -17.70
CA GLU A 379 -39.08 -7.39 -16.43
C GLU A 379 -38.89 -8.83 -15.96
N GLU A 380 -38.51 -9.00 -14.71
CA GLU A 380 -38.45 -10.31 -14.07
C GLU A 380 -39.87 -10.75 -13.67
N VAL A 381 -40.46 -11.62 -14.48
CA VAL A 381 -41.85 -12.10 -14.26
C VAL A 381 -41.92 -13.29 -13.30
N GLN A 382 -40.82 -14.04 -13.18
CA GLN A 382 -40.77 -15.20 -12.28
C GLN A 382 -39.31 -15.53 -11.91
N ARG A 383 -39.14 -16.00 -10.69
CA ARG A 383 -37.88 -16.56 -10.20
C ARG A 383 -38.11 -17.97 -9.70
N LEU A 384 -37.38 -18.92 -10.28
CA LEU A 384 -37.53 -20.35 -9.99
C LEU A 384 -36.25 -20.83 -9.28
N PRO A 385 -36.29 -21.19 -8.00
CA PRO A 385 -35.16 -21.81 -7.33
C PRO A 385 -34.87 -23.17 -7.94
N ARG A 386 -33.60 -23.46 -8.24
CA ARG A 386 -33.10 -24.74 -8.73
C ARG A 386 -31.91 -25.17 -7.89
N GLU A 387 -31.49 -26.44 -7.99
CA GLU A 387 -30.35 -26.98 -7.25
C GLU A 387 -29.04 -26.20 -7.49
N ASN A 388 -28.85 -25.69 -8.71
CA ASN A 388 -27.62 -24.94 -9.10
C ASN A 388 -27.79 -23.42 -9.05
N GLY A 389 -28.84 -22.89 -8.40
CA GLY A 389 -29.11 -21.47 -8.26
C GLY A 389 -30.49 -21.06 -8.82
N ASP A 390 -30.81 -19.77 -8.68
CA ASP A 390 -32.07 -19.20 -9.12
C ASP A 390 -32.12 -18.97 -10.64
N VAL A 391 -33.14 -19.53 -11.28
CA VAL A 391 -33.45 -19.24 -12.69
C VAL A 391 -34.43 -18.08 -12.75
N ARG A 392 -34.01 -16.97 -13.36
CA ARG A 392 -34.84 -15.79 -13.58
C ARG A 392 -35.51 -15.84 -14.95
N VAL A 393 -36.83 -15.74 -14.98
CA VAL A 393 -37.57 -15.61 -16.22
C VAL A 393 -37.79 -14.13 -16.53
N MET A 394 -37.10 -13.65 -17.59
CA MET A 394 -37.13 -12.26 -18.01
C MET A 394 -37.94 -12.11 -19.30
N VAL A 395 -38.88 -11.15 -19.32
CA VAL A 395 -39.61 -10.75 -20.54
C VAL A 395 -39.06 -9.41 -21.00
N ARG A 396 -38.62 -9.33 -22.26
CA ARG A 396 -38.06 -8.12 -22.88
C ARG A 396 -38.15 -8.18 -24.41
N TYR A 397 -37.92 -7.08 -25.06
CA TYR A 397 -37.87 -7.04 -26.52
C TYR A 397 -36.76 -7.95 -27.10
N PRO A 398 -36.97 -8.47 -28.33
CA PRO A 398 -35.90 -9.21 -29.03
C PRO A 398 -34.62 -8.39 -29.15
N SER A 399 -33.49 -9.09 -29.19
CA SER A 399 -32.17 -8.46 -29.26
C SER A 399 -32.05 -7.41 -30.38
N ALA A 400 -32.56 -7.71 -31.58
CA ALA A 400 -32.51 -6.81 -32.71
C ALA A 400 -33.18 -5.43 -32.46
N LEU A 401 -34.28 -5.39 -31.69
CA LEU A 401 -34.94 -4.14 -31.34
C LEU A 401 -34.22 -3.36 -30.20
N ARG A 402 -33.50 -4.06 -29.35
CA ARG A 402 -32.85 -3.45 -28.19
C ARG A 402 -31.48 -2.82 -28.50
N HIS A 403 -30.90 -3.15 -29.65
CA HIS A 403 -29.58 -2.63 -30.08
C HIS A 403 -29.69 -1.39 -30.98
N SER A 404 -30.88 -0.89 -31.25
CA SER A 404 -31.08 0.28 -32.06
C SER A 404 -31.97 1.31 -31.37
N LEU A 405 -31.50 2.55 -31.27
CA LEU A 405 -32.31 3.66 -30.77
C LEU A 405 -33.49 3.98 -31.72
N ASP A 406 -33.38 3.59 -32.99
CA ASP A 406 -34.47 3.77 -33.97
C ASP A 406 -35.74 2.98 -33.61
N SER A 407 -35.60 1.91 -32.83
CA SER A 407 -36.75 1.16 -32.32
C SER A 407 -37.64 1.98 -31.37
N LEU A 408 -37.12 3.05 -30.76
CA LEU A 408 -37.89 3.98 -29.93
C LEU A 408 -38.93 4.76 -30.78
N ASN A 409 -38.65 4.98 -32.06
CA ASN A 409 -39.57 5.63 -32.99
C ASN A 409 -40.84 4.82 -33.23
N GLN A 410 -40.73 3.50 -33.05
CA GLN A 410 -41.86 2.56 -33.23
C GLN A 410 -42.42 2.06 -31.90
N PHE A 411 -41.98 2.68 -30.78
CA PHE A 411 -42.44 2.26 -29.45
C PHE A 411 -43.77 2.90 -29.09
N TYR A 412 -44.70 2.08 -28.55
CA TYR A 412 -46.00 2.53 -28.12
C TYR A 412 -46.11 2.43 -26.61
N ILE A 413 -46.62 3.49 -26.00
CA ILE A 413 -46.94 3.54 -24.56
C ILE A 413 -48.40 3.14 -24.39
N ARG A 414 -48.66 2.23 -23.44
CA ARG A 414 -50.00 1.84 -23.08
C ARG A 414 -50.50 2.64 -21.88
N THR A 415 -51.63 3.33 -22.06
CA THR A 415 -52.30 4.06 -20.96
C THR A 415 -53.00 3.13 -20.01
N LEU A 416 -53.40 3.64 -18.84
CA LEU A 416 -54.20 2.86 -17.85
C LEU A 416 -55.52 2.36 -18.41
N GLU A 417 -56.10 3.03 -19.39
CA GLU A 417 -57.31 2.66 -20.11
C GLU A 417 -57.06 1.63 -21.22
N GLY A 418 -55.80 1.22 -21.43
CA GLY A 418 -55.42 0.23 -22.44
C GLY A 418 -55.22 0.78 -23.84
N ARG A 419 -55.24 2.10 -24.04
CA ARG A 419 -54.96 2.71 -25.34
C ARG A 419 -53.47 2.72 -25.62
N GLU A 420 -53.07 2.48 -26.85
CA GLU A 420 -51.67 2.54 -27.31
C GLU A 420 -51.42 3.88 -28.01
N ILE A 421 -50.41 4.60 -27.56
CA ILE A 421 -50.02 5.91 -28.03
C ILE A 421 -48.51 5.86 -28.43
N PRO A 422 -48.12 6.37 -29.62
CA PRO A 422 -46.69 6.42 -29.97
C PRO A 422 -45.88 7.19 -28.92
N LEU A 423 -44.74 6.68 -28.51
CA LEU A 423 -43.89 7.28 -27.47
C LEU A 423 -43.56 8.73 -27.82
N LEU A 424 -43.09 9.00 -29.05
CA LEU A 424 -42.72 10.33 -29.51
C LEU A 424 -43.88 11.33 -29.63
N SER A 425 -45.15 10.87 -29.50
CA SER A 425 -46.29 11.78 -29.46
C SER A 425 -46.52 12.32 -28.03
N VAL A 426 -45.95 11.70 -27.00
CA VAL A 426 -46.12 12.04 -25.59
C VAL A 426 -44.84 12.39 -24.86
N ALA A 427 -43.70 12.08 -25.44
CA ALA A 427 -42.38 12.34 -24.83
C ALA A 427 -41.35 12.73 -25.87
N GLU A 428 -40.45 13.62 -25.48
CA GLU A 428 -39.21 13.93 -26.15
C GLU A 428 -38.08 13.12 -25.52
N ILE A 429 -37.18 12.60 -26.36
CA ILE A 429 -36.05 11.78 -25.91
C ILE A 429 -34.78 12.49 -26.38
N ALA A 430 -33.94 12.85 -25.45
CA ALA A 430 -32.59 13.37 -25.67
C ALA A 430 -31.57 12.38 -25.19
N VAL A 431 -30.49 12.19 -25.93
CA VAL A 431 -29.30 11.49 -25.48
C VAL A 431 -28.43 12.50 -24.75
N THR A 432 -28.15 12.26 -23.50
CA THR A 432 -27.28 13.09 -22.65
C THR A 432 -26.21 12.23 -22.02
N THR A 433 -25.10 12.83 -21.68
CA THR A 433 -24.06 12.14 -20.93
C THR A 433 -24.37 12.20 -19.45
N GLY A 434 -24.58 11.06 -18.83
CA GLY A 434 -24.85 10.95 -17.38
C GLY A 434 -23.59 10.59 -16.60
N VAL A 435 -23.48 11.12 -15.39
CA VAL A 435 -22.38 10.81 -14.46
C VAL A 435 -22.83 9.69 -13.54
N GLN A 436 -22.14 8.56 -13.58
CA GLN A 436 -22.50 7.38 -12.77
C GLN A 436 -22.10 7.50 -11.30
N ASN A 437 -20.94 8.10 -11.04
CA ASN A 437 -20.39 8.28 -9.70
C ASN A 437 -20.10 9.75 -9.44
N ILE A 438 -20.42 10.19 -8.24
CA ILE A 438 -20.04 11.52 -7.77
C ILE A 438 -19.27 11.33 -6.48
N ASP A 439 -17.95 11.45 -6.56
CA ASP A 439 -17.10 11.38 -5.41
C ASP A 439 -17.09 12.72 -4.66
N ARG A 440 -17.19 12.63 -3.34
CA ARG A 440 -17.15 13.80 -2.47
C ARG A 440 -16.12 13.57 -1.38
N ARG A 441 -15.31 14.59 -1.14
CA ARG A 441 -14.39 14.64 0.00
C ARG A 441 -14.70 15.92 0.79
N ASP A 442 -14.96 15.79 2.07
CA ASP A 442 -15.38 16.91 2.94
C ASP A 442 -16.65 17.64 2.46
N GLY A 443 -17.57 16.94 1.79
CA GLY A 443 -18.81 17.50 1.25
C GLY A 443 -18.68 18.17 -0.12
N GLU A 444 -17.48 18.39 -0.63
CA GLU A 444 -17.22 18.97 -1.94
C GLU A 444 -16.96 17.87 -2.99
N ARG A 445 -17.30 18.17 -4.26
CA ARG A 445 -17.01 17.27 -5.39
C ARG A 445 -15.50 17.26 -5.66
N VAL A 446 -14.95 16.09 -5.90
CA VAL A 446 -13.54 15.86 -6.24
C VAL A 446 -13.43 15.01 -7.47
#